data_6b6d9122ec13a55fca8ff504553b18ef
#
_entry.id   6b6d9122ec13a55fca8ff504553b18ef
#
_cell.length_a   1.000
_cell.length_b   1.000
_cell.length_c   1.000
_cell.angle_alpha   90.00
_cell.angle_beta   90.00
_cell.angle_gamma   90.00
#
_symmetry.space_group_name_H-M   'P 1'
#
loop_
_entity.id
_entity.type
_entity.pdbx_description
1 polymer ?
#
loop_
_entity_poly.entity_id
_entity_poly.type
_entity_poly.pdbx_seq_one_letter_code
_entity_poly.pdbx_strand_id
1 'polypeptide(L)'
;YGELCLRENEIAYADPGFFRLFDFELLKGDRASCLSMPGQVVITERIARKYFRDEDPVGKILIFNSNMGKMSCEVTGVMKEMPSNSHIHYNFLISYASLPQYMQEYWYKHEAYTYVLLDSPERKAEIEKEFPVMAEKYKTEEALKNKTWGVSLIPLADIHLTPQIGYETETKGNRSAMIALVFAAIAILAIAWINYINLTV
;
A
#
# COMPACT_ATOMS: atom_id res chain seq x y z
N TYR A 1 15.42 10.91 16.71
CA TYR A 1 15.58 12.36 16.79
C TYR A 1 16.04 12.76 18.19
N GLY A 2 17.11 13.53 18.33
CA GLY A 2 17.75 13.78 19.62
C GLY A 2 18.17 12.47 20.29
N GLU A 3 17.84 12.31 21.58
CA GLU A 3 18.07 11.09 22.36
C GLU A 3 16.92 10.06 22.23
N LEU A 4 15.83 10.42 21.55
CA LEU A 4 14.65 9.57 21.44
C LEU A 4 14.89 8.45 20.41
N CYS A 5 14.95 7.21 20.89
CA CYS A 5 15.06 6.01 20.09
C CYS A 5 13.85 5.10 20.36
N LEU A 6 13.00 4.93 19.37
CA LEU A 6 11.78 4.14 19.48
C LEU A 6 11.75 3.06 18.38
N ARG A 7 11.09 1.95 18.68
CA ARG A 7 10.77 0.96 17.66
C ARG A 7 9.50 1.38 16.95
N GLU A 8 9.59 1.52 15.64
CA GLU A 8 8.46 1.90 14.78
C GLU A 8 8.14 0.77 13.81
N ASN A 9 6.86 0.69 13.49
CA ASN A 9 6.29 -0.19 12.48
C ASN A 9 5.64 0.69 11.40
N GLU A 10 5.07 0.08 10.36
CA GLU A 10 4.33 0.77 9.30
C GLU A 10 5.23 1.76 8.55
N ILE A 11 6.42 1.28 8.16
CA ILE A 11 7.39 2.00 7.34
C ILE A 11 7.37 1.39 5.95
N ALA A 12 7.21 2.21 4.92
CA ALA A 12 7.30 1.78 3.53
C ALA A 12 8.22 2.69 2.71
N TYR A 13 8.75 2.13 1.63
CA TYR A 13 9.37 2.92 0.57
C TYR A 13 8.30 3.23 -0.50
N ALA A 14 8.23 4.49 -0.92
CA ALA A 14 7.28 4.95 -1.91
C ALA A 14 7.97 5.80 -2.98
N ASP A 15 7.51 5.67 -4.21
CA ASP A 15 7.97 6.48 -5.32
C ASP A 15 7.30 7.86 -5.34
N PRO A 16 7.79 8.82 -6.14
CA PRO A 16 7.19 10.16 -6.24
C PRO A 16 5.75 10.15 -6.78
N GLY A 17 5.31 9.05 -7.40
CA GLY A 17 3.95 8.88 -7.92
C GLY A 17 2.91 8.64 -6.83
N PHE A 18 3.34 8.25 -5.63
CA PHE A 18 2.43 7.87 -4.54
C PHE A 18 1.33 8.90 -4.29
N PHE A 19 1.68 10.15 -4.08
CA PHE A 19 0.71 11.23 -3.83
C PHE A 19 -0.04 11.69 -5.08
N ARG A 20 0.36 11.28 -6.28
CA ARG A 20 -0.42 11.52 -7.51
C ARG A 20 -1.45 10.44 -7.73
N LEU A 21 -1.12 9.20 -7.33
CA LEU A 21 -1.99 8.05 -7.49
C LEU A 21 -3.04 7.97 -6.38
N PHE A 22 -2.61 8.20 -5.14
CA PHE A 22 -3.47 8.17 -3.96
C PHE A 22 -3.76 9.58 -3.47
N ASP A 23 -5.03 9.84 -3.17
CA ASP A 23 -5.49 11.16 -2.72
C ASP A 23 -5.36 11.35 -1.19
N PHE A 24 -4.23 10.88 -0.62
CA PHE A 24 -3.91 11.15 0.77
C PHE A 24 -3.57 12.63 0.97
N GLU A 25 -4.11 13.22 2.03
CA GLU A 25 -3.92 14.62 2.34
C GLU A 25 -2.51 14.89 2.86
N LEU A 26 -1.75 15.71 2.14
CA LEU A 26 -0.45 16.23 2.58
C LEU A 26 -0.67 17.57 3.26
N LEU A 27 -0.38 17.63 4.57
CA LEU A 27 -0.57 18.83 5.40
C LEU A 27 0.58 19.83 5.25
N LYS A 28 1.81 19.31 5.03
CA LYS A 28 3.02 20.09 4.81
C LYS A 28 3.88 19.39 3.75
N GLY A 29 4.64 20.16 3.00
CA GLY A 29 5.50 19.69 1.92
C GLY A 29 4.84 19.83 0.55
N ASP A 30 5.56 19.42 -0.48
CA ASP A 30 5.07 19.46 -1.86
C ASP A 30 4.87 18.05 -2.42
N ARG A 31 3.66 17.76 -2.90
CA ARG A 31 3.25 16.44 -3.42
C ARG A 31 4.13 15.94 -4.57
N ALA A 32 4.70 16.82 -5.35
CA ALA A 32 5.50 16.45 -6.51
C ALA A 32 6.94 16.07 -6.14
N SER A 33 7.48 16.65 -5.07
CA SER A 33 8.91 16.57 -4.75
C SER A 33 9.24 15.90 -3.42
N CYS A 34 8.28 15.69 -2.52
CA CYS A 34 8.55 15.21 -1.15
C CYS A 34 9.12 13.78 -1.06
N LEU A 35 9.06 12.99 -2.13
CA LEU A 35 9.62 11.63 -2.23
C LEU A 35 10.51 11.45 -3.47
N SER A 36 10.99 12.54 -4.08
CA SER A 36 11.70 12.50 -5.36
C SER A 36 13.20 12.21 -5.23
N MET A 37 13.79 12.50 -4.08
CA MET A 37 15.24 12.37 -3.87
C MET A 37 15.56 11.34 -2.78
N PRO A 38 16.74 10.68 -2.85
CA PRO A 38 17.21 9.82 -1.76
C PRO A 38 17.27 10.56 -0.43
N GLY A 39 16.98 9.85 0.67
CA GLY A 39 17.05 10.42 2.02
C GLY A 39 15.89 11.33 2.36
N GLN A 40 14.80 11.30 1.63
CA GLN A 40 13.55 11.99 1.96
C GLN A 40 12.57 11.08 2.67
N VAL A 41 11.80 11.63 3.62
CA VAL A 41 10.74 10.92 4.32
C VAL A 41 9.53 11.83 4.55
N VAL A 42 8.34 11.29 4.28
CA VAL A 42 7.06 11.86 4.69
C VAL A 42 6.54 11.09 5.89
N ILE A 43 6.07 11.80 6.91
CA ILE A 43 5.57 11.21 8.15
C ILE A 43 4.12 11.59 8.39
N THR A 44 3.38 10.80 9.17
CA THR A 44 2.03 11.20 9.59
C THR A 44 2.07 12.30 10.64
N GLU A 45 0.94 13.01 10.79
CA GLU A 45 0.77 14.04 11.82
C GLU A 45 1.03 13.48 13.23
N ARG A 46 0.58 12.26 13.52
CA ARG A 46 0.81 11.56 14.78
C ARG A 46 2.31 11.36 15.05
N ILE A 47 3.07 10.97 14.04
CA ILE A 47 4.52 10.82 14.14
C ILE A 47 5.21 12.16 14.31
N ALA A 48 4.76 13.19 13.59
CA ALA A 48 5.27 14.54 13.75
C ALA A 48 5.13 15.03 15.20
N ARG A 49 3.94 14.88 15.79
CA ARG A 49 3.70 15.23 17.21
C ARG A 49 4.54 14.38 18.18
N LYS A 50 4.68 13.07 17.90
CA LYS A 50 5.42 12.13 18.75
C LYS A 50 6.90 12.49 18.87
N TYR A 51 7.54 12.87 17.76
CA TYR A 51 8.99 13.12 17.70
C TYR A 51 9.36 14.59 17.89
N PHE A 52 8.53 15.50 17.42
CA PHE A 52 8.86 16.93 17.33
C PHE A 52 7.96 17.80 18.19
N ARG A 53 6.88 17.25 18.78
CA ARG A 53 5.90 17.98 19.59
C ARG A 53 5.32 19.15 18.80
N ASP A 54 5.61 20.37 19.25
CA ASP A 54 5.13 21.63 18.63
C ASP A 54 6.12 22.23 17.62
N GLU A 55 7.29 21.60 17.45
CA GLU A 55 8.28 22.05 16.46
C GLU A 55 7.86 21.67 15.05
N ASP A 56 8.23 22.49 14.07
CA ASP A 56 8.05 22.12 12.66
C ASP A 56 8.96 20.93 12.31
N PRO A 57 8.40 19.80 11.88
CA PRO A 57 9.19 18.62 11.53
C PRO A 57 9.89 18.75 10.17
N VAL A 58 9.41 19.60 9.24
CA VAL A 58 9.98 19.73 7.89
C VAL A 58 11.41 20.27 7.97
N GLY A 59 12.32 19.63 7.25
CA GLY A 59 13.76 19.92 7.29
C GLY A 59 14.51 19.24 8.44
N LYS A 60 13.82 18.58 9.37
CA LYS A 60 14.47 17.84 10.47
C LYS A 60 14.94 16.46 9.99
N ILE A 61 15.97 15.94 10.63
CA ILE A 61 16.55 14.64 10.29
C ILE A 61 16.04 13.54 11.25
N LEU A 62 15.53 12.46 10.70
CA LEU A 62 15.26 11.21 11.38
C LEU A 62 16.32 10.18 10.99
N ILE A 63 16.79 9.41 11.95
CA ILE A 63 17.74 8.33 11.71
C ILE A 63 17.00 7.00 11.86
N PHE A 64 16.90 6.26 10.76
CA PHE A 64 16.37 4.91 10.74
C PHE A 64 17.50 3.91 10.91
N ASN A 65 17.33 2.97 11.84
CA ASN A 65 18.28 1.87 12.07
C ASN A 65 17.56 0.55 11.74
N SER A 66 18.03 -0.13 10.72
CA SER A 66 17.46 -1.38 10.22
C SER A 66 18.55 -2.43 10.00
N ASN A 67 18.16 -3.63 9.59
CA ASN A 67 19.08 -4.69 9.20
C ASN A 67 19.98 -4.31 8.00
N MET A 68 19.57 -3.29 7.22
CA MET A 68 20.37 -2.74 6.11
C MET A 68 21.35 -1.63 6.57
N GLY A 69 21.40 -1.34 7.87
CA GLY A 69 22.25 -0.30 8.43
C GLY A 69 21.48 0.95 8.88
N LYS A 70 22.24 2.03 9.10
CA LYS A 70 21.70 3.34 9.49
C LYS A 70 21.47 4.19 8.25
N MET A 71 20.28 4.81 8.19
CA MET A 71 19.91 5.74 7.14
C MET A 71 19.38 7.03 7.76
N SER A 72 19.92 8.16 7.33
CA SER A 72 19.45 9.48 7.72
C SER A 72 18.47 9.99 6.67
N CYS A 73 17.27 10.38 7.10
CA CYS A 73 16.25 10.92 6.21
C CYS A 73 15.81 12.29 6.71
N GLU A 74 15.71 13.24 5.79
CA GLU A 74 15.11 14.54 6.01
C GLU A 74 13.58 14.44 5.92
N VAL A 75 12.87 14.98 6.88
CA VAL A 75 11.41 15.10 6.81
C VAL A 75 11.05 16.17 5.77
N THR A 76 10.48 15.74 4.67
CA THR A 76 10.10 16.60 3.53
C THR A 76 8.60 16.86 3.45
N GLY A 77 7.82 16.17 4.28
CA GLY A 77 6.40 16.38 4.33
C GLY A 77 5.74 15.75 5.56
N VAL A 78 4.55 16.26 5.85
CA VAL A 78 3.66 15.72 6.88
C VAL A 78 2.33 15.40 6.22
N MET A 79 1.89 14.16 6.32
CA MET A 79 0.59 13.71 5.81
C MET A 79 -0.39 13.48 6.97
N LYS A 80 -1.68 13.57 6.65
CA LYS A 80 -2.74 13.16 7.55
C LYS A 80 -2.70 11.66 7.79
N GLU A 81 -3.26 11.20 8.91
CA GLU A 81 -3.43 9.76 9.16
C GLU A 81 -4.22 9.11 8.02
N MET A 82 -3.74 7.96 7.56
CA MET A 82 -4.45 7.18 6.53
C MET A 82 -5.77 6.67 7.11
N PRO A 83 -6.88 6.72 6.34
CA PRO A 83 -8.19 6.27 6.83
C PRO A 83 -8.16 4.79 7.22
N SER A 84 -8.87 4.43 8.31
CA SER A 84 -8.93 3.05 8.82
C SER A 84 -9.54 2.03 7.85
N ASN A 85 -10.28 2.49 6.85
CA ASN A 85 -10.84 1.66 5.78
C ASN A 85 -9.95 1.60 4.53
N SER A 86 -8.74 2.16 4.57
CA SER A 86 -7.74 1.99 3.53
C SER A 86 -7.08 0.61 3.64
N HIS A 87 -6.55 0.09 2.54
CA HIS A 87 -5.67 -1.08 2.52
C HIS A 87 -4.19 -0.69 2.73
N ILE A 88 -3.89 0.60 2.82
CA ILE A 88 -2.56 1.15 3.04
C ILE A 88 -2.55 1.86 4.38
N HIS A 89 -1.64 1.44 5.27
CA HIS A 89 -1.46 2.02 6.60
C HIS A 89 0.03 2.18 6.90
N TYR A 90 0.59 3.35 6.54
CA TYR A 90 1.98 3.65 6.82
C TYR A 90 2.12 4.94 7.60
N ASN A 91 2.99 4.91 8.60
CA ASN A 91 3.36 6.08 9.38
C ASN A 91 4.52 6.86 8.78
N PHE A 92 5.35 6.16 8.03
CA PHE A 92 6.54 6.71 7.37
C PHE A 92 6.56 6.23 5.92
N LEU A 93 6.68 7.18 5.01
CA LEU A 93 6.95 6.92 3.60
C LEU A 93 8.35 7.44 3.30
N ILE A 94 9.29 6.53 3.10
CA ILE A 94 10.66 6.85 2.71
C ILE A 94 10.73 6.83 1.19
N SER A 95 11.45 7.80 0.61
CA SER A 95 11.65 7.82 -0.84
C SER A 95 12.26 6.50 -1.35
N TYR A 96 11.62 5.90 -2.36
CA TYR A 96 12.10 4.67 -3.02
C TYR A 96 13.51 4.83 -3.59
N ALA A 97 13.88 6.05 -4.01
CA ALA A 97 15.22 6.36 -4.46
C ALA A 97 16.30 6.19 -3.36
N SER A 98 15.91 6.04 -2.09
CA SER A 98 16.83 5.74 -0.98
C SER A 98 17.27 4.28 -0.94
N LEU A 99 16.58 3.38 -1.65
CA LEU A 99 16.98 1.99 -1.75
C LEU A 99 18.27 1.87 -2.59
N PRO A 100 19.17 0.94 -2.24
CA PRO A 100 20.31 0.61 -3.09
C PRO A 100 19.85 0.23 -4.50
N GLN A 101 20.62 0.62 -5.51
CA GLN A 101 20.26 0.40 -6.92
C GLN A 101 19.95 -1.07 -7.23
N TYR A 102 20.72 -2.00 -6.66
CA TYR A 102 20.46 -3.41 -6.86
C TYR A 102 19.08 -3.86 -6.36
N MET A 103 18.48 -3.18 -5.38
CA MET A 103 17.14 -3.49 -4.89
C MET A 103 16.06 -2.85 -5.76
N GLN A 104 16.35 -1.73 -6.41
CA GLN A 104 15.42 -1.07 -7.31
C GLN A 104 15.26 -1.82 -8.66
N GLU A 105 16.30 -2.55 -9.07
CA GLU A 105 16.36 -3.26 -10.35
C GLU A 105 16.07 -4.77 -10.23
N TYR A 106 15.68 -5.24 -9.07
CA TYR A 106 15.45 -6.66 -8.78
C TYR A 106 14.09 -7.13 -9.29
N TRP A 107 14.06 -7.81 -10.43
CA TRP A 107 12.83 -8.31 -11.07
C TRP A 107 12.32 -9.64 -10.51
N TYR A 108 13.09 -10.39 -9.76
CA TYR A 108 12.67 -11.69 -9.23
C TYR A 108 12.17 -11.65 -7.77
N LYS A 109 12.26 -10.50 -7.10
CA LYS A 109 11.74 -10.33 -5.74
C LYS A 109 10.33 -9.75 -5.77
N HIS A 110 9.45 -10.34 -4.98
CA HIS A 110 8.03 -9.97 -4.88
C HIS A 110 7.77 -9.14 -3.61
N GLU A 111 8.59 -8.12 -3.37
CA GLU A 111 8.53 -7.30 -2.16
C GLU A 111 7.96 -5.89 -2.43
N ALA A 112 7.42 -5.65 -3.62
CA ALA A 112 6.88 -4.36 -4.01
C ALA A 112 5.41 -4.47 -4.43
N TYR A 113 4.61 -3.52 -3.96
CA TYR A 113 3.24 -3.32 -4.43
C TYR A 113 3.26 -2.32 -5.57
N THR A 114 2.78 -2.73 -6.72
CA THR A 114 2.71 -1.85 -7.90
C THR A 114 1.26 -1.47 -8.17
N TYR A 115 0.98 -0.20 -8.18
CA TYR A 115 -0.33 0.35 -8.50
C TYR A 115 -0.27 1.11 -9.82
N VAL A 116 -1.30 0.97 -10.63
CA VAL A 116 -1.42 1.67 -11.91
C VAL A 116 -2.78 2.36 -12.00
N LEU A 117 -2.78 3.59 -12.49
CA LEU A 117 -4.00 4.31 -12.83
C LEU A 117 -4.29 4.06 -14.31
N LEU A 118 -5.45 3.53 -14.60
CA LEU A 118 -5.89 3.26 -15.97
C LEU A 118 -6.86 4.35 -16.41
N ASP A 119 -6.75 4.76 -17.66
CA ASP A 119 -7.65 5.72 -18.30
C ASP A 119 -9.04 5.12 -18.48
N SER A 120 -9.11 3.81 -18.67
CA SER A 120 -10.36 3.06 -18.79
C SER A 120 -10.20 1.59 -18.33
N PRO A 121 -11.30 0.93 -17.91
CA PRO A 121 -11.26 -0.48 -17.49
C PRO A 121 -10.80 -1.45 -18.59
N GLU A 122 -11.04 -1.12 -19.86
CA GLU A 122 -10.66 -1.95 -21.02
C GLU A 122 -9.15 -2.09 -21.15
N ARG A 123 -8.38 -1.08 -20.73
CA ARG A 123 -6.92 -1.08 -20.74
C ARG A 123 -6.32 -2.22 -19.90
N LYS A 124 -7.07 -2.74 -18.94
CA LYS A 124 -6.63 -3.89 -18.13
C LYS A 124 -6.22 -5.06 -19.01
N ALA A 125 -7.10 -5.49 -19.91
CA ALA A 125 -6.85 -6.65 -20.77
C ALA A 125 -5.68 -6.43 -21.73
N GLU A 126 -5.48 -5.19 -22.21
CA GLU A 126 -4.35 -4.83 -23.07
C GLU A 126 -3.02 -4.96 -22.31
N ILE A 127 -2.95 -4.39 -21.10
CA ILE A 127 -1.74 -4.43 -20.27
C ILE A 127 -1.40 -5.89 -19.89
N GLU A 128 -2.38 -6.68 -19.46
CA GLU A 128 -2.18 -8.09 -19.12
C GLU A 128 -1.65 -8.90 -20.32
N LYS A 129 -2.08 -8.58 -21.54
CA LYS A 129 -1.63 -9.21 -22.78
C LYS A 129 -0.22 -8.78 -23.19
N GLU A 130 0.12 -7.49 -22.99
CA GLU A 130 1.41 -6.93 -23.40
C GLU A 130 2.52 -7.21 -22.38
N PHE A 131 2.17 -7.43 -21.11
CA PHE A 131 3.13 -7.64 -20.03
C PHE A 131 4.15 -8.76 -20.30
N PRO A 132 3.79 -9.95 -20.81
CA PRO A 132 4.77 -11.00 -21.10
C PRO A 132 5.85 -10.55 -22.06
N VAL A 133 5.51 -9.76 -23.08
CA VAL A 133 6.47 -9.22 -24.07
C VAL A 133 7.44 -8.25 -23.39
N MET A 134 6.92 -7.38 -22.55
CA MET A 134 7.76 -6.47 -21.75
C MET A 134 8.64 -7.26 -20.80
N ALA A 135 8.08 -8.25 -20.09
CA ALA A 135 8.80 -9.06 -19.12
C ALA A 135 9.99 -9.80 -19.76
N GLU A 136 9.87 -10.33 -20.99
CA GLU A 136 10.99 -10.97 -21.70
C GLU A 136 12.19 -10.04 -21.88
N LYS A 137 11.95 -8.74 -22.09
CA LYS A 137 13.03 -7.74 -22.21
C LYS A 137 13.83 -7.58 -20.91
N TYR A 138 13.21 -7.80 -19.77
CA TYR A 138 13.80 -7.60 -18.45
C TYR A 138 14.22 -8.90 -17.75
N LYS A 139 13.99 -10.06 -18.36
CA LYS A 139 14.46 -11.37 -17.88
C LYS A 139 15.96 -11.57 -18.09
N THR A 140 16.75 -10.65 -17.62
CA THR A 140 18.23 -10.72 -17.77
C THR A 140 18.88 -11.67 -16.74
N GLU A 141 18.17 -11.99 -15.66
CA GLU A 141 18.70 -12.80 -14.58
C GLU A 141 18.55 -14.30 -14.86
N GLU A 142 19.56 -15.09 -14.51
CA GLU A 142 19.60 -16.55 -14.71
C GLU A 142 18.39 -17.24 -14.04
N ALA A 143 17.99 -16.77 -12.84
CA ALA A 143 16.85 -17.30 -12.11
C ALA A 143 15.51 -17.15 -12.84
N LEU A 144 15.42 -16.26 -13.82
CA LEU A 144 14.19 -15.93 -14.56
C LEU A 144 14.14 -16.52 -15.95
N LYS A 145 15.25 -16.95 -16.54
CA LYS A 145 15.37 -17.40 -17.92
C LYS A 145 14.36 -18.48 -18.31
N ASN A 146 14.04 -19.40 -17.37
CA ASN A 146 13.12 -20.50 -17.58
C ASN A 146 11.77 -20.33 -16.88
N LYS A 147 11.39 -19.08 -16.50
CA LYS A 147 10.13 -18.79 -15.85
C LYS A 147 9.18 -18.11 -16.83
N THR A 148 7.92 -18.49 -16.77
CA THR A 148 6.85 -17.75 -17.45
C THR A 148 6.35 -16.64 -16.53
N TRP A 149 6.28 -15.44 -17.05
CA TRP A 149 5.77 -14.28 -16.31
C TRP A 149 4.44 -13.84 -16.88
N GLY A 150 3.50 -13.62 -15.99
CA GLY A 150 2.24 -12.98 -16.28
C GLY A 150 1.91 -11.98 -15.18
N VAL A 151 1.09 -11.01 -15.49
CA VAL A 151 0.52 -10.08 -14.54
C VAL A 151 -0.99 -10.20 -14.60
N SER A 152 -1.64 -10.07 -13.45
CA SER A 152 -3.08 -9.86 -13.35
C SER A 152 -3.33 -8.60 -12.56
N LEU A 153 -4.04 -7.66 -13.16
CA LEU A 153 -4.43 -6.42 -12.50
C LEU A 153 -5.71 -6.65 -11.70
N ILE A 154 -5.67 -6.27 -10.43
CA ILE A 154 -6.80 -6.40 -9.52
C ILE A 154 -7.36 -5.01 -9.26
N PRO A 155 -8.66 -4.77 -9.49
CA PRO A 155 -9.29 -3.51 -9.13
C PRO A 155 -9.10 -3.22 -7.63
N LEU A 156 -8.79 -1.99 -7.29
CA LEU A 156 -8.55 -1.59 -5.90
C LEU A 156 -9.74 -1.91 -4.99
N ALA A 157 -10.97 -1.80 -5.50
CA ALA A 157 -12.19 -2.15 -4.77
C ALA A 157 -12.30 -3.65 -4.42
N ASP A 158 -11.63 -4.52 -5.17
CA ASP A 158 -11.70 -5.98 -5.00
C ASP A 158 -10.54 -6.52 -4.14
N ILE A 159 -9.57 -5.70 -3.79
CA ILE A 159 -8.34 -6.15 -3.13
C ILE A 159 -8.63 -6.86 -1.80
N HIS A 160 -9.57 -6.36 -0.99
CA HIS A 160 -9.96 -6.94 0.29
C HIS A 160 -10.71 -8.27 0.18
N LEU A 161 -11.29 -8.56 -0.99
CA LEU A 161 -12.13 -9.74 -1.22
C LEU A 161 -11.44 -10.80 -2.10
N THR A 162 -10.21 -10.55 -2.55
CA THR A 162 -9.45 -11.45 -3.41
C THR A 162 -8.54 -12.34 -2.56
N PRO A 163 -8.86 -13.65 -2.40
CA PRO A 163 -8.26 -14.49 -1.37
C PRO A 163 -6.84 -14.99 -1.64
N GLN A 164 -6.27 -14.76 -2.82
CA GLN A 164 -5.05 -15.44 -3.27
C GLN A 164 -3.82 -14.54 -3.48
N ILE A 165 -3.85 -13.30 -3.00
CA ILE A 165 -2.69 -12.42 -3.09
C ILE A 165 -1.79 -12.69 -1.89
N GLY A 166 -0.59 -13.23 -2.13
CA GLY A 166 0.44 -13.40 -1.10
C GLY A 166 1.02 -12.05 -0.68
N TYR A 167 1.59 -12.01 0.53
CA TYR A 167 2.35 -10.85 1.06
C TYR A 167 1.56 -9.56 1.30
N GLU A 168 0.24 -9.62 1.45
CA GLU A 168 -0.53 -8.45 1.89
C GLU A 168 -0.38 -8.20 3.39
N THR A 169 -0.35 -6.93 3.77
CA THR A 169 -0.21 -6.47 5.15
C THR A 169 -1.52 -6.53 5.94
N GLU A 170 -2.65 -6.64 5.26
CA GLU A 170 -3.99 -6.57 5.85
C GLU A 170 -4.73 -7.91 5.90
N THR A 171 -5.62 -8.06 6.89
CA THR A 171 -6.49 -9.21 7.01
C THR A 171 -7.56 -9.21 5.90
N LYS A 172 -7.61 -10.30 5.14
CA LYS A 172 -8.55 -10.45 4.02
C LYS A 172 -9.95 -10.83 4.47
N GLY A 173 -10.94 -10.20 3.86
CA GLY A 173 -12.33 -10.65 3.95
C GLY A 173 -12.55 -11.93 3.13
N ASN A 174 -13.39 -12.82 3.63
CA ASN A 174 -13.82 -14.01 2.88
C ASN A 174 -15.14 -13.72 2.18
N ARG A 175 -15.09 -13.50 0.84
CA ARG A 175 -16.29 -13.22 0.03
C ARG A 175 -17.36 -14.30 0.16
N SER A 176 -16.94 -15.57 0.21
CA SER A 176 -17.88 -16.68 0.37
C SER A 176 -18.56 -16.69 1.74
N ALA A 177 -17.80 -16.37 2.79
CA ALA A 177 -18.37 -16.23 4.13
C ALA A 177 -19.36 -15.04 4.20
N MET A 178 -19.04 -13.93 3.57
CA MET A 178 -19.92 -12.76 3.50
C MET A 178 -21.23 -13.09 2.78
N ILE A 179 -21.16 -13.79 1.65
CA ILE A 179 -22.34 -14.24 0.90
C ILE A 179 -23.18 -15.21 1.75
N ALA A 180 -22.53 -16.17 2.44
CA ALA A 180 -23.22 -17.10 3.33
C ALA A 180 -23.95 -16.39 4.48
N LEU A 181 -23.34 -15.34 5.06
CA LEU A 181 -23.97 -14.54 6.09
C LEU A 181 -25.20 -13.77 5.56
N VAL A 182 -25.14 -13.24 4.34
CA VAL A 182 -26.28 -12.58 3.70
C VAL A 182 -27.43 -13.57 3.51
N PHE A 183 -27.16 -14.78 3.01
CA PHE A 183 -28.19 -15.82 2.88
C PHE A 183 -28.78 -16.24 4.23
N ALA A 184 -27.95 -16.39 5.26
CA ALA A 184 -28.42 -16.68 6.62
C ALA A 184 -29.34 -15.58 7.16
N ALA A 185 -28.98 -14.30 6.96
CA ALA A 185 -29.81 -13.18 7.37
C ALA A 185 -31.17 -13.17 6.65
N ILE A 186 -31.20 -13.41 5.33
CA ILE A 186 -32.44 -13.53 4.55
C ILE A 186 -33.32 -14.70 5.06
N ALA A 187 -32.70 -15.86 5.35
CA ALA A 187 -33.43 -16.99 5.89
C ALA A 187 -34.05 -16.70 7.26
N ILE A 188 -33.33 -16.04 8.16
CA ILE A 188 -33.83 -15.61 9.47
C ILE A 188 -35.03 -14.66 9.31
N LEU A 189 -34.92 -13.67 8.42
CA LEU A 189 -36.02 -12.76 8.13
C LEU A 189 -37.26 -13.47 7.57
N ALA A 190 -37.07 -14.45 6.68
CA ALA A 190 -38.16 -15.25 6.14
C ALA A 190 -38.87 -16.07 7.21
N ILE A 191 -38.09 -16.72 8.11
CA ILE A 191 -38.64 -17.45 9.26
C ILE A 191 -39.43 -16.53 10.20
N ALA A 192 -38.87 -15.36 10.51
CA ALA A 192 -39.54 -14.37 11.34
C ALA A 192 -40.86 -13.90 10.69
N TRP A 193 -40.88 -13.70 9.40
CA TRP A 193 -42.10 -13.33 8.63
C TRP A 193 -43.15 -14.43 8.67
N ILE A 194 -42.76 -15.70 8.44
CA ILE A 194 -43.68 -16.85 8.52
C ILE A 194 -44.26 -16.95 9.92
N ASN A 195 -43.45 -16.84 10.97
CA ASN A 195 -43.91 -16.88 12.35
C ASN A 195 -44.88 -15.74 12.66
N TYR A 196 -44.60 -14.53 12.17
CA TYR A 196 -45.47 -13.39 12.34
C TYR A 196 -46.85 -13.62 11.69
N ILE A 197 -46.87 -14.12 10.45
CA ILE A 197 -48.11 -14.43 9.73
C ILE A 197 -48.91 -15.50 10.48
N ASN A 198 -48.25 -16.59 10.95
CA ASN A 198 -48.91 -17.66 11.69
C ASN A 198 -49.52 -17.22 13.04
N LEU A 199 -48.97 -16.16 13.65
CA LEU A 199 -49.51 -15.62 14.91
C LEU A 199 -50.63 -14.61 14.69
N THR A 200 -50.76 -14.07 13.48
CA THR A 200 -51.79 -13.06 13.14
C THR A 200 -53.02 -13.62 12.41
N VAL A 201 -52.97 -14.87 12.02
CA VAL A 201 -54.08 -15.66 11.46
C VAL A 201 -54.67 -16.57 12.53
#